data_2f532dac4a6e6bb82b3eab13423a21a6
#
_entry.id   2f532dac4a6e6bb82b3eab13423a21a6
#
_cell.length_a   1.000
_cell.length_b   1.000
_cell.length_c   1.000
_cell.angle_alpha   90.00
_cell.angle_beta   90.00
_cell.angle_gamma   90.00
#
_symmetry.space_group_name_H-M   'P 1'
#
loop_
_entity.id
_entity.type
_entity.pdbx_description
1 polymer ?
#
loop_
_entity_poly.entity_id
_entity_poly.type
_entity_poly.pdbx_seq_one_letter_code
_entity_poly.pdbx_strand_id
1 'polypeptide(L)'
;MKRIFFAVVAAMFCSVAMAQTEGEQNTKTGILLANEHKIVVEARRSSMNFTEIEASRAIRVVVEERTKGNIIVRAPQSVMPYVSLSVKGNTLHATLLSGVPAQRNSNLLAEIYVPYNSRLNEITTRSAAKVIVKPTISCNELELASSSASYIELKAGVKQLSIEASGASQIKAEFAADELEVELSGASFAKLSGQVTDADVEVSGASTLRAEKLRAAKIELECSSASKATALGVACTTKATGASSIVVESLAVLNASASGASSIRYSGDCQVNILDNSGASTIRKK
;
A
#
# COMPACT_ATOMS: atom_id res chain seq x y z
N MET A 1 -34.90 17.37 -6.36
CA MET A 1 -33.47 17.22 -6.14
C MET A 1 -32.95 18.45 -5.38
N LYS A 2 -32.88 18.37 -4.06
CA LYS A 2 -32.38 19.49 -3.21
C LYS A 2 -30.93 19.24 -2.87
N ARG A 3 -30.02 20.07 -3.37
CA ARG A 3 -28.62 20.13 -2.98
C ARG A 3 -28.52 20.88 -1.65
N ILE A 4 -28.05 20.24 -0.60
CA ILE A 4 -27.75 20.88 0.67
C ILE A 4 -26.26 21.18 0.69
N PHE A 5 -25.93 22.48 0.60
CA PHE A 5 -24.60 23.01 0.80
C PHE A 5 -24.37 23.20 2.31
N PHE A 6 -23.40 22.55 2.90
CA PHE A 6 -22.82 22.96 4.18
C PHE A 6 -21.43 23.56 3.91
N ALA A 7 -21.38 24.88 3.96
CA ALA A 7 -20.13 25.63 3.98
C ALA A 7 -19.73 25.84 5.44
N VAL A 8 -18.62 25.20 5.88
CA VAL A 8 -17.97 25.58 7.14
C VAL A 8 -16.88 26.57 6.78
N VAL A 9 -17.13 27.83 7.08
CA VAL A 9 -16.17 28.94 6.96
C VAL A 9 -15.33 28.97 8.24
N ALA A 10 -14.05 28.63 8.16
CA ALA A 10 -13.08 29.01 9.18
C ALA A 10 -12.35 30.27 8.70
N ALA A 11 -12.72 31.41 9.27
CA ALA A 11 -12.07 32.67 9.03
C ALA A 11 -10.76 32.72 9.85
N MET A 12 -9.63 32.91 9.17
CA MET A 12 -8.40 33.38 9.79
C MET A 12 -8.08 34.77 9.23
N PHE A 13 -8.26 35.79 10.07
CA PHE A 13 -7.89 37.17 9.76
C PHE A 13 -6.36 37.28 9.73
N CYS A 14 -5.84 37.78 8.63
CA CYS A 14 -4.52 38.36 8.56
C CYS A 14 -4.64 39.75 7.96
N SER A 15 -4.32 40.76 8.78
CA SER A 15 -4.29 42.18 8.43
C SER A 15 -3.20 42.45 7.41
N VAL A 16 -3.54 43.08 6.30
CA VAL A 16 -2.59 43.67 5.35
C VAL A 16 -2.85 45.16 5.24
N ALA A 17 -1.80 45.94 5.54
CA ALA A 17 -1.77 47.36 5.35
C ALA A 17 -1.70 47.75 3.88
N MET A 18 -2.34 48.84 3.53
CA MET A 18 -2.45 49.43 2.19
C MET A 18 -1.09 49.90 1.64
N ALA A 19 -0.82 49.57 0.41
CA ALA A 19 -0.08 50.41 -0.53
C ALA A 19 -0.86 50.46 -1.83
N GLN A 20 -1.36 51.64 -2.18
CA GLN A 20 -1.96 51.97 -3.48
C GLN A 20 -0.83 52.19 -4.49
N THR A 21 -0.95 51.63 -5.65
CA THR A 21 -0.87 52.09 -7.03
C THR A 21 -0.23 51.07 -7.97
N GLU A 22 -0.88 51.00 -9.16
CA GLU A 22 -0.47 50.38 -10.42
C GLU A 22 -0.88 48.93 -10.69
N GLY A 23 -1.85 48.82 -11.63
CA GLY A 23 -1.97 47.72 -12.56
C GLY A 23 -3.18 46.80 -12.39
N GLU A 24 -4.31 47.14 -12.99
CA GLU A 24 -5.52 46.32 -13.12
C GLU A 24 -5.32 44.92 -13.74
N GLN A 25 -4.11 44.57 -14.20
CA GLN A 25 -3.79 43.23 -14.73
C GLN A 25 -3.29 42.24 -13.66
N ASN A 26 -2.83 42.72 -12.50
CA ASN A 26 -2.26 41.84 -11.48
C ASN A 26 -3.32 41.26 -10.51
N THR A 27 -4.48 41.86 -10.42
CA THR A 27 -5.57 41.41 -9.53
C THR A 27 -6.26 40.14 -10.01
N LYS A 28 -6.42 39.97 -11.33
CA LYS A 28 -7.02 38.73 -11.87
C LYS A 28 -6.11 37.50 -11.71
N THR A 29 -4.81 37.66 -11.85
CA THR A 29 -3.84 36.57 -11.68
C THR A 29 -3.68 36.17 -10.21
N GLY A 30 -3.70 37.14 -9.30
CA GLY A 30 -3.62 36.89 -7.84
C GLY A 30 -4.88 36.18 -7.30
N ILE A 31 -6.07 36.53 -7.78
CA ILE A 31 -7.33 35.90 -7.39
C ILE A 31 -7.43 34.47 -7.98
N LEU A 32 -6.93 34.22 -9.18
CA LEU A 32 -6.87 32.89 -9.77
C LEU A 32 -5.92 31.98 -9.00
N LEU A 33 -4.73 32.46 -8.61
CA LEU A 33 -3.77 31.70 -7.80
C LEU A 33 -4.30 31.39 -6.39
N ALA A 34 -5.04 32.32 -5.76
CA ALA A 34 -5.65 32.09 -4.46
C ALA A 34 -6.75 31.01 -4.48
N ASN A 35 -7.49 30.87 -5.59
CA ASN A 35 -8.53 29.86 -5.74
C ASN A 35 -7.99 28.47 -6.10
N GLU A 36 -6.85 28.35 -6.75
CA GLU A 36 -6.26 27.06 -7.12
C GLU A 36 -5.90 26.18 -5.91
N HIS A 37 -5.62 26.79 -4.76
CA HIS A 37 -5.22 26.08 -3.53
C HIS A 37 -6.35 25.90 -2.52
N LYS A 38 -7.56 26.38 -2.83
CA LYS A 38 -8.70 26.22 -1.94
C LYS A 38 -9.12 24.75 -1.87
N ILE A 39 -9.00 24.15 -0.69
CA ILE A 39 -9.46 22.78 -0.45
C ILE A 39 -10.99 22.77 -0.33
N VAL A 40 -11.62 21.92 -1.11
CA VAL A 40 -13.07 21.68 -1.09
C VAL A 40 -13.33 20.29 -0.52
N VAL A 41 -14.41 20.17 0.26
CA VAL A 41 -14.87 18.91 0.84
C VAL A 41 -16.28 18.63 0.35
N GLU A 42 -16.47 17.48 -0.29
CA GLU A 42 -17.78 17.03 -0.78
C GLU A 42 -18.16 15.69 -0.15
N ALA A 43 -19.41 15.56 0.28
CA ALA A 43 -19.99 14.28 0.64
C ALA A 43 -20.69 13.67 -0.57
N ARG A 44 -20.28 12.49 -0.99
CA ARG A 44 -20.88 11.74 -2.10
C ARG A 44 -21.59 10.51 -1.56
N ARG A 45 -22.86 10.36 -1.87
CA ARG A 45 -23.60 9.13 -1.57
C ARG A 45 -23.11 8.03 -2.50
N SER A 46 -22.75 6.90 -1.92
CA SER A 46 -22.42 5.68 -2.67
C SER A 46 -23.24 4.52 -2.11
N SER A 47 -23.57 3.56 -2.97
CA SER A 47 -24.00 2.27 -2.48
C SER A 47 -22.82 1.62 -1.75
N MET A 48 -23.00 1.24 -0.50
CA MET A 48 -21.96 0.55 0.30
C MET A 48 -21.88 -0.95 -0.01
N ASN A 49 -22.37 -1.36 -1.17
CA ASN A 49 -22.42 -2.77 -1.57
C ASN A 49 -21.17 -3.26 -2.27
N PHE A 50 -20.05 -2.54 -2.18
CA PHE A 50 -18.78 -3.01 -2.69
C PHE A 50 -18.05 -3.87 -1.65
N THR A 51 -17.27 -4.82 -2.12
CA THR A 51 -16.36 -5.66 -1.33
C THR A 51 -14.90 -5.45 -1.73
N GLU A 52 -14.67 -4.65 -2.75
CA GLU A 52 -13.39 -4.41 -3.38
C GLU A 52 -13.12 -2.91 -3.53
N ILE A 53 -11.87 -2.50 -3.42
CA ILE A 53 -11.45 -1.11 -3.66
C ILE A 53 -10.34 -1.10 -4.70
N GLU A 54 -10.56 -0.44 -5.82
CA GLU A 54 -9.54 -0.13 -6.81
C GLU A 54 -9.24 1.37 -6.80
N ALA A 55 -7.98 1.72 -6.46
CA ALA A 55 -7.49 3.08 -6.43
C ALA A 55 -6.39 3.31 -7.48
N SER A 56 -6.47 4.39 -8.23
CA SER A 56 -5.47 4.71 -9.26
C SER A 56 -5.20 6.20 -9.44
N ARG A 57 -4.07 6.56 -10.08
CA ARG A 57 -3.70 7.94 -10.46
C ARG A 57 -3.55 8.90 -9.29
N ALA A 58 -2.56 8.66 -8.44
CA ALA A 58 -2.10 9.57 -7.38
C ALA A 58 -3.19 10.08 -6.42
N ILE A 59 -4.23 9.30 -6.15
CA ILE A 59 -5.22 9.57 -5.10
C ILE A 59 -4.87 8.83 -3.81
N ARG A 60 -5.39 9.35 -2.69
CA ARG A 60 -5.35 8.65 -1.41
C ARG A 60 -6.76 8.22 -1.03
N VAL A 61 -6.96 6.94 -0.79
CA VAL A 61 -8.17 6.39 -0.19
C VAL A 61 -7.87 6.03 1.26
N VAL A 62 -8.69 6.54 2.18
CA VAL A 62 -8.62 6.22 3.61
C VAL A 62 -9.91 5.55 4.01
N VAL A 63 -9.83 4.28 4.40
CA VAL A 63 -10.98 3.54 4.92
C VAL A 63 -11.03 3.74 6.43
N GLU A 64 -12.17 4.22 6.96
CA GLU A 64 -12.35 4.51 8.37
C GLU A 64 -13.80 4.32 8.85
N GLU A 65 -14.01 4.16 10.15
CA GLU A 65 -15.34 3.89 10.73
C GLU A 65 -16.28 5.10 10.77
N ARG A 66 -15.77 6.32 10.62
CA ARG A 66 -16.48 7.57 10.96
C ARG A 66 -17.38 8.17 9.89
N THR A 67 -17.40 7.68 8.69
CA THR A 67 -18.07 8.38 7.55
C THR A 67 -19.55 8.08 7.39
N LYS A 68 -20.23 7.46 8.37
CA LYS A 68 -21.69 7.24 8.44
C LYS A 68 -22.37 7.02 7.07
N GLY A 69 -21.83 6.13 6.23
CA GLY A 69 -22.42 5.75 4.95
C GLY A 69 -22.24 6.75 3.78
N ASN A 70 -21.46 7.83 3.98
CA ASN A 70 -21.08 8.73 2.90
C ASN A 70 -19.59 8.64 2.62
N ILE A 71 -19.22 8.69 1.34
CA ILE A 71 -17.84 8.88 0.94
C ILE A 71 -17.53 10.37 0.97
N ILE A 72 -16.48 10.77 1.67
CA ILE A 72 -16.05 12.16 1.74
C ILE A 72 -14.86 12.35 0.80
N VAL A 73 -14.96 13.29 -0.13
CA VAL A 73 -13.89 13.67 -1.05
C VAL A 73 -13.32 15.01 -0.61
N ARG A 74 -12.00 15.07 -0.46
CA ARG A 74 -11.24 16.29 -0.15
C ARG A 74 -10.21 16.52 -1.23
N ALA A 75 -10.31 17.62 -1.94
CA ALA A 75 -9.39 17.97 -3.02
C ALA A 75 -9.31 19.49 -3.23
N PRO A 76 -8.24 20.00 -3.88
CA PRO A 76 -8.23 21.35 -4.40
C PRO A 76 -9.43 21.61 -5.31
N GLN A 77 -9.96 22.82 -5.30
CA GLN A 77 -11.15 23.19 -6.11
C GLN A 77 -10.93 22.93 -7.61
N SER A 78 -9.72 23.14 -8.10
CA SER A 78 -9.31 22.85 -9.48
C SER A 78 -9.24 21.35 -9.82
N VAL A 79 -9.04 20.48 -8.81
CA VAL A 79 -8.91 19.02 -8.98
C VAL A 79 -10.26 18.30 -8.76
N MET A 80 -11.14 18.87 -7.91
CA MET A 80 -12.42 18.25 -7.53
C MET A 80 -13.26 17.75 -8.72
N PRO A 81 -13.38 18.47 -9.85
CA PRO A 81 -14.16 18.00 -11.02
C PRO A 81 -13.58 16.74 -11.67
N TYR A 82 -12.29 16.47 -11.46
CA TYR A 82 -11.61 15.32 -12.04
C TYR A 82 -11.63 14.08 -11.14
N VAL A 83 -12.12 14.20 -9.90
CA VAL A 83 -12.23 13.04 -9.00
C VAL A 83 -13.42 12.19 -9.43
N SER A 84 -13.13 10.99 -9.93
CA SER A 84 -14.13 10.00 -10.34
C SER A 84 -14.28 8.92 -9.28
N LEU A 85 -15.50 8.70 -8.83
CA LEU A 85 -15.90 7.62 -7.94
C LEU A 85 -17.07 6.89 -8.55
N SER A 86 -16.95 5.59 -8.73
CA SER A 86 -18.03 4.74 -9.22
C SER A 86 -17.96 3.37 -8.60
N VAL A 87 -19.12 2.77 -8.34
CA VAL A 87 -19.20 1.35 -7.96
C VAL A 87 -19.66 0.59 -9.20
N LYS A 88 -18.86 -0.38 -9.63
CA LYS A 88 -19.17 -1.28 -10.76
C LYS A 88 -19.03 -2.71 -10.27
N GLY A 89 -20.14 -3.46 -10.33
CA GLY A 89 -20.18 -4.76 -9.68
C GLY A 89 -19.94 -4.61 -8.18
N ASN A 90 -18.92 -5.29 -7.68
CA ASN A 90 -18.52 -5.28 -6.28
C ASN A 90 -17.36 -4.32 -5.99
N THR A 91 -16.85 -3.60 -7.00
CA THR A 91 -15.63 -2.77 -6.87
C THR A 91 -15.94 -1.29 -6.80
N LEU A 92 -15.44 -0.62 -5.77
CA LEU A 92 -15.36 0.84 -5.69
C LEU A 92 -14.13 1.32 -6.47
N HIS A 93 -14.35 1.90 -7.63
CA HIS A 93 -13.29 2.54 -8.42
C HIS A 93 -13.11 3.99 -7.99
N ALA A 94 -11.92 4.32 -7.55
CA ALA A 94 -11.50 5.66 -7.16
C ALA A 94 -10.32 6.10 -8.03
N THR A 95 -10.51 7.12 -8.88
CA THR A 95 -9.48 7.56 -9.82
C THR A 95 -9.60 9.04 -10.16
N LEU A 96 -8.55 9.59 -10.77
CA LEU A 96 -8.59 10.91 -11.42
C LEU A 96 -8.82 10.75 -12.92
N LEU A 97 -9.68 11.56 -13.49
CA LEU A 97 -9.85 11.67 -14.94
C LEU A 97 -8.62 12.32 -15.58
N SER A 98 -8.50 12.20 -16.90
CA SER A 98 -7.44 12.86 -17.65
C SER A 98 -7.59 14.38 -17.65
N GLY A 99 -6.49 15.14 -17.80
CA GLY A 99 -6.54 16.60 -17.87
C GLY A 99 -6.52 17.33 -16.52
N VAL A 100 -6.19 16.64 -15.42
CA VAL A 100 -5.99 17.28 -14.11
C VAL A 100 -4.93 18.38 -14.24
N PRO A 101 -5.19 19.62 -13.77
CA PRO A 101 -4.21 20.69 -13.76
C PRO A 101 -2.97 20.32 -12.96
N ALA A 102 -1.78 20.69 -13.46
CA ALA A 102 -0.54 20.46 -12.75
C ALA A 102 -0.52 21.20 -11.41
N GLN A 103 -0.35 20.47 -10.33
CA GLN A 103 -0.22 21.01 -8.97
C GLN A 103 1.24 21.16 -8.62
N ARG A 104 1.70 22.40 -8.39
CA ARG A 104 3.13 22.68 -8.13
C ARG A 104 3.67 22.12 -6.81
N ASN A 105 2.84 21.81 -5.81
CA ASN A 105 3.28 21.55 -4.43
C ASN A 105 2.63 20.37 -3.70
N SER A 106 1.91 19.46 -4.36
CA SER A 106 1.34 18.32 -3.65
C SER A 106 1.56 17.00 -4.38
N ASN A 107 2.15 16.03 -3.70
CA ASN A 107 2.24 14.64 -4.15
C ASN A 107 0.89 13.89 -4.07
N LEU A 108 -0.16 14.54 -3.56
CA LEU A 108 -1.51 14.02 -3.38
C LEU A 108 -2.51 14.98 -3.97
N LEU A 109 -3.22 14.53 -5.00
CA LEU A 109 -4.18 15.36 -5.72
C LEU A 109 -5.57 15.32 -5.07
N ALA A 110 -5.97 14.19 -4.48
CA ALA A 110 -7.25 14.05 -3.79
C ALA A 110 -7.17 13.03 -2.66
N GLU A 111 -7.90 13.28 -1.58
CA GLU A 111 -8.14 12.34 -0.47
C GLU A 111 -9.60 11.92 -0.47
N ILE A 112 -9.84 10.62 -0.36
CA ILE A 112 -11.16 10.01 -0.40
C ILE A 112 -11.32 9.18 0.87
N TYR A 113 -12.24 9.60 1.73
CA TYR A 113 -12.55 8.89 2.97
C TYR A 113 -13.74 7.99 2.73
N VAL A 114 -13.52 6.69 2.86
CA VAL A 114 -14.49 5.64 2.59
C VAL A 114 -14.92 5.02 3.91
N PRO A 115 -16.23 4.86 4.17
CA PRO A 115 -16.70 4.12 5.33
C PRO A 115 -16.21 2.67 5.27
N TYR A 116 -15.77 2.15 6.42
CA TYR A 116 -15.39 0.75 6.53
C TYR A 116 -16.59 -0.16 6.25
N ASN A 117 -16.37 -1.16 5.44
CA ASN A 117 -17.30 -2.23 5.16
C ASN A 117 -16.67 -3.56 5.59
N SER A 118 -17.33 -4.28 6.49
CA SER A 118 -16.84 -5.57 7.00
C SER A 118 -16.76 -6.69 5.96
N ARG A 119 -17.25 -6.46 4.73
CA ARG A 119 -17.14 -7.38 3.61
C ARG A 119 -15.97 -7.09 2.67
N LEU A 120 -15.12 -6.10 3.03
CA LEU A 120 -13.95 -5.74 2.23
C LEU A 120 -12.97 -6.92 2.20
N ASN A 121 -12.66 -7.42 1.02
CA ASN A 121 -11.82 -8.59 0.79
C ASN A 121 -10.82 -8.42 -0.37
N GLU A 122 -10.84 -7.30 -1.10
CA GLU A 122 -9.84 -7.01 -2.13
C GLU A 122 -9.47 -5.53 -2.14
N ILE A 123 -8.16 -5.25 -2.27
CA ILE A 123 -7.63 -3.90 -2.42
C ILE A 123 -6.59 -3.89 -3.52
N THR A 124 -6.90 -3.20 -4.60
CA THR A 124 -5.98 -2.98 -5.72
C THR A 124 -5.55 -1.51 -5.82
N THR A 125 -4.24 -1.27 -5.94
CA THR A 125 -3.67 0.07 -6.11
C THR A 125 -2.75 0.15 -7.31
N ARG A 126 -2.88 1.23 -8.10
CA ARG A 126 -2.06 1.43 -9.32
C ARG A 126 -1.67 2.91 -9.49
N SER A 127 -0.62 3.17 -10.25
CA SER A 127 -0.26 4.53 -10.72
C SER A 127 -0.18 5.56 -9.59
N ALA A 128 0.68 5.32 -8.61
CA ALA A 128 0.96 6.18 -7.46
C ALA A 128 -0.23 6.40 -6.49
N ALA A 129 -1.27 5.59 -6.57
CA ALA A 129 -2.37 5.64 -5.61
C ALA A 129 -1.95 5.10 -4.23
N LYS A 130 -2.67 5.54 -3.19
CA LYS A 130 -2.45 5.07 -1.81
C LYS A 130 -3.77 4.63 -1.20
N VAL A 131 -3.79 3.45 -0.59
CA VAL A 131 -4.92 2.98 0.21
C VAL A 131 -4.45 2.71 1.64
N ILE A 132 -5.12 3.31 2.60
CA ILE A 132 -4.86 3.12 4.03
C ILE A 132 -6.15 2.67 4.67
N VAL A 133 -6.13 1.48 5.29
CA VAL A 133 -7.28 0.95 6.03
C VAL A 133 -6.97 1.06 7.51
N LYS A 134 -7.70 1.91 8.23
CA LYS A 134 -7.51 2.13 9.67
C LYS A 134 -8.09 1.02 10.54
N PRO A 135 -9.36 0.55 10.27
CA PRO A 135 -9.91 -0.60 10.97
C PRO A 135 -9.18 -1.88 10.60
N THR A 136 -9.21 -2.86 11.50
CA THR A 136 -8.74 -4.21 11.18
C THR A 136 -9.75 -4.91 10.27
N ILE A 137 -9.31 -5.37 9.10
CA ILE A 137 -10.12 -6.17 8.18
C ILE A 137 -10.28 -7.57 8.77
N SER A 138 -11.51 -8.10 8.77
CA SER A 138 -11.81 -9.46 9.20
C SER A 138 -12.66 -10.15 8.14
N CYS A 139 -12.07 -11.11 7.43
CA CYS A 139 -12.74 -11.90 6.39
C CYS A 139 -12.07 -13.28 6.29
N ASN A 140 -12.56 -14.15 5.41
CA ASN A 140 -11.88 -15.42 5.16
C ASN A 140 -10.66 -15.24 4.27
N GLU A 141 -10.82 -14.53 3.16
CA GLU A 141 -9.82 -14.34 2.13
C GLU A 141 -9.64 -12.83 1.89
N LEU A 142 -8.40 -12.38 1.85
CA LEU A 142 -8.04 -10.99 1.56
C LEU A 142 -6.96 -10.96 0.48
N GLU A 143 -7.24 -10.24 -0.61
CA GLU A 143 -6.30 -10.04 -1.70
C GLU A 143 -5.79 -8.58 -1.73
N LEU A 144 -4.47 -8.41 -1.83
CA LEU A 144 -3.81 -7.13 -1.91
C LEU A 144 -2.93 -7.06 -3.15
N ALA A 145 -3.28 -6.20 -4.10
CA ALA A 145 -2.47 -5.97 -5.30
C ALA A 145 -1.98 -4.53 -5.38
N SER A 146 -0.67 -4.34 -5.53
CA SER A 146 -0.06 -3.01 -5.59
C SER A 146 0.94 -2.90 -6.73
N SER A 147 0.78 -1.94 -7.63
CA SER A 147 1.65 -1.78 -8.79
C SER A 147 1.99 -0.32 -9.10
N SER A 148 3.07 -0.08 -9.87
CA SER A 148 3.39 1.25 -10.44
C SER A 148 3.49 2.37 -9.39
N ALA A 149 4.40 2.24 -8.42
CA ALA A 149 4.70 3.21 -7.37
C ALA A 149 3.54 3.49 -6.39
N SER A 150 2.64 2.55 -6.21
CA SER A 150 1.49 2.66 -5.30
C SER A 150 1.78 2.13 -3.89
N TYR A 151 0.82 2.33 -2.98
CA TYR A 151 1.01 2.01 -1.57
C TYR A 151 -0.27 1.46 -0.93
N ILE A 152 -0.13 0.37 -0.15
CA ILE A 152 -1.20 -0.17 0.69
C ILE A 152 -0.69 -0.27 2.13
N GLU A 153 -1.52 0.16 3.10
CA GLU A 153 -1.27 -0.03 4.53
C GLU A 153 -2.54 -0.48 5.24
N LEU A 154 -2.45 -1.60 6.00
CA LEU A 154 -3.61 -2.12 6.73
C LEU A 154 -3.22 -3.06 7.88
N LYS A 155 -4.27 -3.43 8.65
CA LYS A 155 -4.26 -4.55 9.59
C LYS A 155 -5.36 -5.54 9.23
N ALA A 156 -5.09 -6.85 9.40
CA ALA A 156 -6.06 -7.90 9.06
C ALA A 156 -6.02 -9.09 10.03
N GLY A 157 -7.19 -9.73 10.21
CA GLY A 157 -7.33 -11.05 10.79
C GLY A 157 -8.11 -11.92 9.80
N VAL A 158 -7.45 -12.84 9.12
CA VAL A 158 -8.00 -13.56 7.96
C VAL A 158 -7.58 -15.04 8.01
N LYS A 159 -8.18 -15.90 7.20
CA LYS A 159 -7.68 -17.26 7.02
C LYS A 159 -6.60 -17.28 5.94
N GLN A 160 -6.85 -16.65 4.81
CA GLN A 160 -5.94 -16.60 3.68
C GLN A 160 -5.63 -15.13 3.33
N LEU A 161 -4.36 -14.81 3.17
CA LEU A 161 -3.89 -13.50 2.73
C LEU A 161 -3.00 -13.68 1.50
N SER A 162 -3.40 -13.07 0.38
CA SER A 162 -2.57 -12.98 -0.82
C SER A 162 -2.06 -11.56 -1.00
N ILE A 163 -0.77 -11.42 -1.30
CA ILE A 163 -0.08 -10.13 -1.46
C ILE A 163 0.73 -10.15 -2.75
N GLU A 164 0.33 -9.34 -3.71
CA GLU A 164 1.08 -9.09 -4.93
C GLU A 164 1.62 -7.64 -4.95
N ALA A 165 2.93 -7.49 -5.16
CA ALA A 165 3.52 -6.18 -5.34
C ALA A 165 4.49 -6.16 -6.52
N SER A 166 4.29 -5.21 -7.43
CA SER A 166 5.10 -5.09 -8.65
C SER A 166 5.48 -3.64 -8.96
N GLY A 167 6.40 -3.46 -9.90
CA GLY A 167 6.93 -2.14 -10.24
C GLY A 167 7.76 -1.57 -9.09
N ALA A 168 7.44 -0.37 -8.62
CA ALA A 168 8.08 0.28 -7.46
C ALA A 168 7.07 0.48 -6.30
N SER A 169 6.16 -0.47 -6.12
CA SER A 169 5.08 -0.39 -5.15
C SER A 169 5.50 -0.79 -3.73
N GLN A 170 4.67 -0.45 -2.77
CA GLN A 170 4.92 -0.75 -1.37
C GLN A 170 3.68 -1.28 -0.67
N ILE A 171 3.84 -2.35 0.11
CA ILE A 171 2.79 -2.89 0.97
C ILE A 171 3.30 -2.97 2.41
N LYS A 172 2.49 -2.47 3.35
CA LYS A 172 2.72 -2.60 4.78
C LYS A 172 1.49 -3.23 5.41
N ALA A 173 1.66 -4.45 5.95
CA ALA A 173 0.57 -5.19 6.57
C ALA A 173 0.99 -5.75 7.95
N GLU A 174 0.06 -5.62 8.89
CA GLU A 174 0.11 -6.30 10.20
C GLU A 174 -1.07 -7.24 10.26
N PHE A 175 -0.84 -8.55 10.46
CA PHE A 175 -1.93 -9.52 10.35
C PHE A 175 -1.76 -10.76 11.22
N ALA A 176 -2.87 -11.45 11.40
CA ALA A 176 -2.95 -12.85 11.82
C ALA A 176 -3.65 -13.64 10.70
N ALA A 177 -3.01 -14.70 10.19
CA ALA A 177 -3.56 -15.53 9.12
C ALA A 177 -3.22 -17.00 9.35
N ASP A 178 -3.99 -17.90 8.73
CA ASP A 178 -3.65 -19.32 8.65
C ASP A 178 -2.66 -19.53 7.48
N GLU A 179 -2.94 -18.95 6.33
CA GLU A 179 -2.15 -19.06 5.10
C GLU A 179 -1.77 -17.68 4.56
N LEU A 180 -0.55 -17.55 4.10
CA LEU A 180 0.00 -16.35 3.47
C LEU A 180 0.69 -16.71 2.16
N GLU A 181 0.31 -16.04 1.08
CA GLU A 181 1.02 -16.05 -0.20
C GLU A 181 1.55 -14.65 -0.51
N VAL A 182 2.83 -14.54 -0.90
CA VAL A 182 3.46 -13.26 -1.21
C VAL A 182 4.26 -13.34 -2.49
N GLU A 183 3.94 -12.51 -3.46
CA GLU A 183 4.71 -12.34 -4.69
C GLU A 183 5.23 -10.90 -4.79
N LEU A 184 6.56 -10.74 -4.75
CA LEU A 184 7.22 -9.45 -4.94
C LEU A 184 8.06 -9.46 -6.21
N SER A 185 7.80 -8.50 -7.09
CA SER A 185 8.55 -8.39 -8.34
C SER A 185 8.93 -6.93 -8.69
N GLY A 186 9.78 -6.74 -9.69
CA GLY A 186 10.25 -5.42 -10.10
C GLY A 186 11.23 -4.83 -9.09
N ALA A 187 10.87 -3.73 -8.46
CA ALA A 187 11.59 -3.04 -7.40
C ALA A 187 10.65 -2.75 -6.21
N SER A 188 9.76 -3.70 -5.90
CA SER A 188 8.74 -3.55 -4.89
C SER A 188 9.27 -3.74 -3.46
N PHE A 189 8.50 -3.30 -2.50
CA PHE A 189 8.84 -3.40 -1.09
C PHE A 189 7.64 -3.87 -0.28
N ALA A 190 7.82 -4.93 0.53
CA ALA A 190 6.82 -5.34 1.51
C ALA A 190 7.40 -5.32 2.92
N LYS A 191 6.62 -4.80 3.87
CA LYS A 191 6.90 -4.90 5.31
C LYS A 191 5.74 -5.61 5.98
N LEU A 192 6.00 -6.82 6.46
CA LEU A 192 5.01 -7.72 7.02
C LEU A 192 5.30 -7.97 8.50
N SER A 193 4.26 -8.04 9.30
CA SER A 193 4.36 -8.31 10.74
C SER A 193 3.11 -9.02 11.25
N GLY A 194 3.23 -9.76 12.36
CA GLY A 194 2.12 -10.49 12.97
C GLY A 194 2.40 -11.98 13.08
N GLN A 195 1.41 -12.82 12.76
CA GLN A 195 1.50 -14.28 12.92
C GLN A 195 0.86 -14.98 11.72
N VAL A 196 1.48 -16.09 11.32
CA VAL A 196 0.94 -16.97 10.25
C VAL A 196 1.31 -18.43 10.54
N THR A 197 0.46 -19.35 10.15
CA THR A 197 0.76 -20.79 10.26
C THR A 197 1.64 -21.25 9.10
N ASP A 198 1.23 -21.02 7.87
CA ASP A 198 1.95 -21.41 6.66
C ASP A 198 2.16 -20.19 5.75
N ALA A 199 3.38 -19.96 5.31
CA ALA A 199 3.74 -18.86 4.44
C ALA A 199 4.53 -19.34 3.23
N ASP A 200 4.07 -18.97 2.03
CA ASP A 200 4.75 -19.14 0.76
C ASP A 200 5.13 -17.77 0.21
N VAL A 201 6.42 -17.56 -0.07
CA VAL A 201 6.96 -16.24 -0.33
C VAL A 201 7.95 -16.26 -1.49
N GLU A 202 7.60 -15.58 -2.57
CA GLU A 202 8.48 -15.37 -3.72
C GLU A 202 8.91 -13.91 -3.84
N VAL A 203 10.22 -13.69 -3.90
CA VAL A 203 10.81 -12.34 -4.04
C VAL A 203 11.78 -12.32 -5.23
N SER A 204 11.44 -11.54 -6.23
CA SER A 204 12.20 -11.48 -7.47
C SER A 204 12.58 -10.04 -7.89
N GLY A 205 13.38 -9.90 -8.94
CA GLY A 205 13.82 -8.60 -9.43
C GLY A 205 14.80 -7.91 -8.47
N ALA A 206 14.56 -6.66 -8.15
CA ALA A 206 15.27 -5.88 -7.15
C ALA A 206 14.40 -5.60 -5.91
N SER A 207 13.46 -6.50 -5.62
CA SER A 207 12.47 -6.34 -4.56
C SER A 207 13.04 -6.61 -3.17
N THR A 208 12.38 -6.09 -2.16
CA THR A 208 12.78 -6.27 -0.77
C THR A 208 11.61 -6.65 0.11
N LEU A 209 11.74 -7.78 0.80
CA LEU A 209 10.83 -8.20 1.86
C LEU A 209 11.45 -7.94 3.24
N ARG A 210 10.69 -7.34 4.14
CA ARG A 210 10.98 -7.23 5.57
C ARG A 210 9.91 -7.92 6.40
N ALA A 211 10.20 -9.13 6.86
CA ALA A 211 9.31 -9.97 7.65
C ALA A 211 9.96 -10.45 8.97
N GLU A 212 10.94 -9.71 9.48
CA GLU A 212 11.60 -10.01 10.76
C GLU A 212 10.65 -9.92 11.98
N LYS A 213 9.47 -9.35 11.81
CA LYS A 213 8.41 -9.27 12.84
C LYS A 213 7.20 -10.15 12.52
N LEU A 214 7.27 -10.96 11.49
CA LEU A 214 6.27 -11.95 11.13
C LEU A 214 6.69 -13.30 11.71
N ARG A 215 5.92 -13.85 12.62
CA ARG A 215 6.15 -15.18 13.22
C ARG A 215 5.41 -16.22 12.39
N ALA A 216 6.15 -17.03 11.63
CA ALA A 216 5.59 -18.13 10.86
C ALA A 216 5.85 -19.47 11.56
N ALA A 217 4.86 -20.36 11.61
CA ALA A 217 5.13 -21.73 12.03
C ALA A 217 5.91 -22.48 10.94
N LYS A 218 5.51 -22.32 9.69
CA LYS A 218 6.25 -22.78 8.52
C LYS A 218 6.41 -21.65 7.52
N ILE A 219 7.58 -21.51 6.91
CA ILE A 219 7.82 -20.56 5.83
C ILE A 219 8.65 -21.20 4.73
N GLU A 220 8.17 -21.09 3.49
CA GLU A 220 8.91 -21.33 2.27
C GLU A 220 9.25 -19.99 1.64
N LEU A 221 10.53 -19.71 1.40
CA LEU A 221 11.02 -18.41 0.96
C LEU A 221 11.97 -18.56 -0.21
N GLU A 222 11.55 -18.14 -1.37
CA GLU A 222 12.36 -18.10 -2.57
C GLU A 222 12.78 -16.67 -2.92
N CYS A 223 14.09 -16.46 -3.10
CA CYS A 223 14.65 -15.21 -3.57
C CYS A 223 15.46 -15.42 -4.85
N SER A 224 15.15 -14.62 -5.87
CA SER A 224 15.84 -14.70 -7.16
C SER A 224 16.31 -13.33 -7.66
N SER A 225 17.17 -13.33 -8.68
CA SER A 225 17.72 -12.10 -9.29
C SER A 225 18.56 -11.29 -8.30
N ALA A 226 18.22 -10.04 -7.99
CA ALA A 226 18.93 -9.17 -7.05
C ALA A 226 18.09 -8.84 -5.80
N SER A 227 17.17 -9.73 -5.45
CA SER A 227 16.21 -9.53 -4.36
C SER A 227 16.80 -9.71 -2.97
N LYS A 228 16.09 -9.17 -1.96
CA LYS A 228 16.47 -9.29 -0.55
C LYS A 228 15.26 -9.66 0.29
N ALA A 229 15.46 -10.59 1.24
CA ALA A 229 14.41 -10.94 2.19
C ALA A 229 14.98 -11.10 3.61
N THR A 230 14.14 -10.70 4.59
CA THR A 230 14.35 -11.06 5.99
C THR A 230 13.11 -11.79 6.48
N ALA A 231 13.29 -12.88 7.23
CA ALA A 231 12.19 -13.69 7.74
C ALA A 231 12.50 -14.30 9.11
N LEU A 232 11.42 -14.70 9.83
CA LEU A 232 11.48 -15.43 11.09
C LEU A 232 10.46 -16.56 11.04
N GLY A 233 10.88 -17.78 11.33
CA GLY A 233 9.98 -18.94 11.35
C GLY A 233 10.45 -20.06 12.28
N VAL A 234 9.55 -20.97 12.60
CA VAL A 234 9.89 -22.19 13.34
C VAL A 234 10.57 -23.20 12.42
N ALA A 235 9.89 -23.56 11.33
CA ALA A 235 10.44 -24.37 10.24
C ALA A 235 10.59 -23.52 8.98
N CYS A 236 11.81 -23.38 8.48
CA CYS A 236 12.12 -22.55 7.33
C CYS A 236 12.70 -23.38 6.19
N THR A 237 12.15 -23.22 4.99
CA THR A 237 12.78 -23.67 3.74
C THR A 237 13.16 -22.42 2.94
N THR A 238 14.43 -22.26 2.59
CA THR A 238 14.92 -21.07 1.91
C THR A 238 15.70 -21.43 0.66
N LYS A 239 15.40 -20.72 -0.43
CA LYS A 239 16.09 -20.87 -1.71
C LYS A 239 16.53 -19.51 -2.24
N ALA A 240 17.82 -19.36 -2.45
CA ALA A 240 18.42 -18.13 -2.95
C ALA A 240 19.15 -18.40 -4.27
N THR A 241 18.79 -17.67 -5.33
CA THR A 241 19.40 -17.80 -6.65
C THR A 241 19.80 -16.45 -7.24
N GLY A 242 20.65 -16.45 -8.26
CA GLY A 242 21.14 -15.21 -8.87
C GLY A 242 22.09 -14.46 -7.96
N ALA A 243 21.83 -13.22 -7.66
CA ALA A 243 22.58 -12.36 -6.73
C ALA A 243 21.74 -11.96 -5.52
N SER A 244 20.83 -12.84 -5.08
CA SER A 244 19.88 -12.58 -4.00
C SER A 244 20.49 -12.76 -2.60
N SER A 245 19.81 -12.20 -1.61
CA SER A 245 20.24 -12.29 -0.21
C SER A 245 19.07 -12.57 0.73
N ILE A 246 19.16 -13.65 1.48
CA ILE A 246 18.21 -14.03 2.53
C ILE A 246 18.88 -13.88 3.90
N VAL A 247 18.19 -13.28 4.85
CA VAL A 247 18.52 -13.32 6.28
C VAL A 247 17.33 -13.96 7.00
N VAL A 248 17.53 -15.13 7.57
CA VAL A 248 16.48 -15.89 8.24
C VAL A 248 16.83 -16.22 9.68
N GLU A 249 15.88 -16.06 10.58
CA GLU A 249 15.93 -16.64 11.92
C GLU A 249 15.03 -17.88 11.95
N SER A 250 15.62 -19.05 12.22
CA SER A 250 14.90 -20.32 12.29
C SER A 250 15.01 -20.91 13.68
N LEU A 251 13.87 -21.34 14.25
CA LEU A 251 13.83 -21.77 15.65
C LEU A 251 13.90 -23.29 15.82
N ALA A 252 13.61 -24.09 14.78
CA ALA A 252 13.66 -25.53 14.86
C ALA A 252 14.43 -26.17 13.67
N VAL A 253 14.03 -25.91 12.43
CA VAL A 253 14.64 -26.52 11.24
C VAL A 253 14.83 -25.48 10.15
N LEU A 254 16.01 -25.47 9.54
CA LEU A 254 16.31 -24.71 8.34
C LEU A 254 16.77 -25.65 7.22
N ASN A 255 15.99 -25.71 6.14
CA ASN A 255 16.42 -26.28 4.86
C ASN A 255 16.89 -25.12 3.97
N ALA A 256 18.11 -25.16 3.49
CA ALA A 256 18.70 -24.06 2.73
C ALA A 256 19.32 -24.52 1.41
N SER A 257 18.97 -23.81 0.34
CA SER A 257 19.57 -23.96 -1.00
C SER A 257 20.06 -22.62 -1.50
N ALA A 258 21.30 -22.55 -1.95
CA ALA A 258 21.88 -21.34 -2.51
C ALA A 258 22.65 -21.64 -3.79
N SER A 259 22.45 -20.84 -4.84
CA SER A 259 23.19 -20.97 -6.10
C SER A 259 23.47 -19.63 -6.78
N GLY A 260 24.35 -19.61 -7.76
CA GLY A 260 24.78 -18.37 -8.41
C GLY A 260 25.75 -17.58 -7.51
N ALA A 261 25.48 -16.29 -7.30
CA ALA A 261 26.23 -15.41 -6.39
C ALA A 261 25.38 -15.00 -5.18
N SER A 262 24.52 -15.89 -4.71
CA SER A 262 23.55 -15.62 -3.64
C SER A 262 24.09 -15.83 -2.23
N SER A 263 23.38 -15.34 -1.23
CA SER A 263 23.80 -15.45 0.17
C SER A 263 22.60 -15.73 1.08
N ILE A 264 22.72 -16.80 1.89
CA ILE A 264 21.81 -17.08 3.00
C ILE A 264 22.56 -16.91 4.31
N ARG A 265 22.11 -16.00 5.17
CA ARG A 265 22.58 -15.82 6.53
C ARG A 265 21.49 -16.24 7.50
N TYR A 266 21.80 -17.17 8.39
CA TYR A 266 20.81 -17.67 9.34
C TYR A 266 21.23 -17.44 10.79
N SER A 267 20.24 -17.39 11.66
CA SER A 267 20.38 -17.33 13.12
C SER A 267 19.34 -18.23 13.78
N GLY A 268 19.40 -18.36 15.09
CA GLY A 268 18.54 -19.25 15.86
C GLY A 268 19.25 -20.56 16.23
N ASP A 269 18.59 -21.32 17.11
CA ASP A 269 19.04 -22.64 17.55
C ASP A 269 18.24 -23.71 16.81
N CYS A 270 18.62 -23.95 15.55
CA CYS A 270 17.92 -24.84 14.64
C CYS A 270 18.82 -25.92 14.06
N GLN A 271 18.22 -27.04 13.67
CA GLN A 271 18.86 -28.03 12.82
C GLN A 271 18.96 -27.45 11.40
N VAL A 272 20.16 -27.47 10.82
CA VAL A 272 20.42 -26.93 9.48
C VAL A 272 20.70 -28.06 8.50
N ASN A 273 19.90 -28.14 7.44
CA ASN A 273 20.07 -29.03 6.31
C ASN A 273 20.43 -28.19 5.09
N ILE A 274 21.67 -28.29 4.62
CA ILE A 274 22.09 -27.64 3.38
C ILE A 274 21.79 -28.61 2.23
N LEU A 275 20.83 -28.26 1.38
CA LEU A 275 20.36 -29.03 0.25
C LEU A 275 21.19 -28.77 -1.01
N ASP A 276 21.59 -27.51 -1.21
CA ASP A 276 22.51 -27.08 -2.28
C ASP A 276 23.31 -25.86 -1.85
N ASN A 277 24.57 -25.79 -2.25
CA ASN A 277 25.42 -24.61 -2.09
C ASN A 277 26.42 -24.58 -3.26
N SER A 278 25.97 -24.09 -4.40
CA SER A 278 26.71 -24.14 -5.66
C SER A 278 27.06 -22.76 -6.21
N GLY A 279 28.02 -22.69 -7.13
CA GLY A 279 28.51 -21.44 -7.70
C GLY A 279 29.37 -20.65 -6.69
N ALA A 280 29.17 -19.33 -6.66
CA ALA A 280 29.79 -18.40 -5.71
C ALA A 280 28.88 -18.08 -4.53
N SER A 281 27.96 -19.00 -4.19
CA SER A 281 26.97 -18.80 -3.11
C SER A 281 27.57 -19.05 -1.72
N THR A 282 26.87 -18.55 -0.71
CA THR A 282 27.29 -18.67 0.67
C THR A 282 26.09 -18.93 1.59
N ILE A 283 26.20 -20.01 2.40
CA ILE A 283 25.26 -20.28 3.51
C ILE A 283 26.06 -20.26 4.81
N ARG A 284 25.72 -19.33 5.73
CA ARG A 284 26.48 -19.19 6.98
C ARG A 284 25.66 -18.74 8.16
N LYS A 285 26.02 -19.15 9.36
CA LYS A 285 25.48 -18.62 10.60
C LYS A 285 25.93 -17.15 10.78
N LYS A 286 25.00 -16.31 11.29
CA LYS A 286 25.24 -14.89 11.54
C LYS A 286 26.05 -14.69 12.81
#